data_af2584970aeda3af8b94cd642f70db05
#
_entry.id   af2584970aeda3af8b94cd642f70db05
#
_cell.length_a   1.000
_cell.length_b   1.000
_cell.length_c   1.000
_cell.angle_alpha   90.00
_cell.angle_beta   90.00
_cell.angle_gamma   90.00
#
_symmetry.space_group_name_H-M   'P 1'
#
loop_
_entity.id
_entity.type
_entity.pdbx_description
1 polymer ?
#
loop_
_entity_poly.entity_id
_entity_poly.type
_entity_poly.pdbx_seq_one_letter_code
_entity_poly.pdbx_strand_id
1 'polypeptide(L)'
;IQNASGKDVSIADLIVLGGCAAIEKAAKDGGYDVSVPFKPGRGDASQEQTDVDSFRYMEPRADGFRNYKMPRFNVLAEEMLIDKAQQLTLTVPEMTALVGGMRVLDANTGGSKHGVF
;
A
#
# COMPACT_ATOMS: atom_id res chain seq x y z
N ILE A 1 -0.33 9.08 18.28
CA ILE A 1 -0.84 10.18 17.42
C ILE A 1 -2.33 10.34 17.67
N GLN A 2 -3.17 9.31 17.55
CA GLN A 2 -4.62 9.38 17.75
C GLN A 2 -4.97 10.03 19.12
N ASN A 3 -4.44 9.49 20.21
CA ASN A 3 -4.70 10.00 21.55
C ASN A 3 -4.10 11.40 21.82
N ALA A 4 -3.05 11.78 21.12
CA ALA A 4 -2.36 13.07 21.29
C ALA A 4 -3.00 14.20 20.48
N SER A 5 -3.78 13.90 19.46
CA SER A 5 -4.41 14.90 18.59
C SER A 5 -5.63 15.57 19.22
N GLY A 6 -6.25 14.94 20.23
CA GLY A 6 -7.52 15.38 20.80
C GLY A 6 -8.71 15.35 19.82
N LYS A 7 -8.54 14.74 18.67
CA LYS A 7 -9.56 14.57 17.62
C LYS A 7 -9.99 13.12 17.54
N ASP A 8 -11.26 12.91 17.28
CA ASP A 8 -11.81 11.58 16.97
C ASP A 8 -11.48 11.22 15.53
N VAL A 9 -10.39 10.47 15.34
CA VAL A 9 -9.89 10.04 14.02
C VAL A 9 -9.67 8.53 14.06
N SER A 10 -10.20 7.80 13.09
CA SER A 10 -9.99 6.35 12.99
C SER A 10 -8.52 6.01 12.70
N ILE A 11 -8.08 4.82 13.12
CA ILE A 11 -6.76 4.29 12.76
C ILE A 11 -6.68 4.10 11.25
N ALA A 12 -7.76 3.65 10.60
CA ALA A 12 -7.85 3.50 9.17
C ALA A 12 -7.58 4.81 8.42
N ASP A 13 -8.17 5.92 8.86
CA ASP A 13 -7.90 7.23 8.29
C ASP A 13 -6.46 7.71 8.56
N LEU A 14 -5.92 7.44 9.74
CA LEU A 14 -4.53 7.78 10.06
C LEU A 14 -3.52 7.02 9.18
N ILE A 15 -3.77 5.76 8.87
CA ILE A 15 -2.92 4.96 7.97
C ILE A 15 -2.90 5.58 6.57
N VAL A 16 -4.08 5.92 6.03
CA VAL A 16 -4.18 6.54 4.70
C VAL A 16 -3.54 7.92 4.67
N LEU A 17 -3.79 8.74 5.70
CA LEU A 17 -3.19 10.07 5.82
C LEU A 17 -1.67 10.00 5.91
N GLY A 18 -1.14 9.03 6.64
CA GLY A 18 0.29 8.76 6.73
C GLY A 18 0.90 8.41 5.37
N GLY A 19 0.19 7.59 4.58
CA GLY A 19 0.58 7.29 3.20
C GLY A 19 0.61 8.52 2.30
N CYS A 20 -0.43 9.36 2.36
CA CYS A 20 -0.48 10.63 1.62
C CYS A 20 0.72 11.52 1.98
N ALA A 21 0.96 11.71 3.28
CA ALA A 21 2.07 12.54 3.76
C ALA A 21 3.46 11.99 3.34
N ALA A 22 3.62 10.67 3.30
CA ALA A 22 4.86 10.05 2.85
C ALA A 22 5.13 10.31 1.36
N ILE A 23 4.10 10.24 0.53
CA ILE A 23 4.20 10.53 -0.91
C ILE A 23 4.51 12.01 -1.13
N GLU A 24 3.81 12.91 -0.44
CA GLU A 24 4.07 14.36 -0.52
C GLU A 24 5.50 14.70 -0.10
N LYS A 25 5.97 14.08 0.99
CA LYS A 25 7.35 14.27 1.45
C LYS A 25 8.35 13.76 0.41
N ALA A 26 8.16 12.57 -0.14
CA ALA A 26 9.06 12.01 -1.15
C ALA A 26 9.11 12.87 -2.42
N ALA A 27 7.94 13.36 -2.87
CA ALA A 27 7.88 14.29 -4.00
C ALA A 27 8.62 15.59 -3.73
N LYS A 28 8.42 16.18 -2.54
CA LYS A 28 9.11 17.40 -2.11
C LYS A 28 10.62 17.23 -2.03
N ASP A 29 11.07 16.11 -1.50
CA ASP A 29 12.51 15.78 -1.43
C ASP A 29 13.10 15.62 -2.85
N GLY A 30 12.30 15.18 -3.83
CA GLY A 30 12.65 15.13 -5.25
C GLY A 30 12.49 16.46 -6.00
N GLY A 31 12.12 17.55 -5.32
CA GLY A 31 11.95 18.88 -5.93
C GLY A 31 10.58 19.15 -6.55
N TYR A 32 9.57 18.31 -6.24
CA TYR A 32 8.22 18.45 -6.77
C TYR A 32 7.24 18.83 -5.64
N ASP A 33 6.38 19.78 -5.92
CA ASP A 33 5.27 20.17 -5.02
C ASP A 33 4.01 19.44 -5.44
N VAL A 34 3.61 18.44 -4.67
CA VAL A 34 2.46 17.56 -4.94
C VAL A 34 1.54 17.56 -3.73
N SER A 35 0.24 17.67 -3.97
CA SER A 35 -0.79 17.45 -2.95
C SER A 35 -1.55 16.16 -3.26
N VAL A 36 -1.54 15.22 -2.30
CA VAL A 36 -2.23 13.95 -2.42
C VAL A 36 -3.63 14.06 -1.84
N PRO A 37 -4.70 13.81 -2.62
CA PRO A 37 -6.06 13.92 -2.14
C PRO A 37 -6.35 12.96 -0.99
N PHE A 38 -6.91 13.46 0.10
CA PHE A 38 -7.35 12.66 1.23
C PHE A 38 -8.85 12.77 1.44
N LYS A 39 -9.54 11.65 1.52
CA LYS A 39 -10.95 11.57 1.92
C LYS A 39 -11.05 10.90 3.28
N PRO A 40 -11.50 11.59 4.33
CA PRO A 40 -11.78 11.01 5.64
C PRO A 40 -13.11 10.22 5.63
N GLY A 41 -13.37 9.51 6.73
CA GLY A 41 -14.66 8.86 6.97
C GLY A 41 -14.58 7.34 7.08
N ARG A 42 -13.38 6.76 7.14
CA ARG A 42 -13.21 5.34 7.48
C ARG A 42 -13.45 5.15 8.97
N GLY A 43 -14.09 4.04 9.33
CA GLY A 43 -14.25 3.59 10.70
C GLY A 43 -13.31 2.42 11.01
N ASP A 44 -13.05 2.21 12.29
CA ASP A 44 -12.34 1.04 12.79
C ASP A 44 -13.35 0.00 13.28
N ALA A 45 -13.11 -1.28 12.98
CA ALA A 45 -13.85 -2.39 13.56
C ALA A 45 -13.24 -2.80 14.90
N SER A 46 -14.08 -3.17 15.88
CA SER A 46 -13.59 -3.80 17.10
C SER A 46 -13.22 -5.28 16.84
N GLN A 47 -12.54 -5.90 17.80
CA GLN A 47 -12.20 -7.32 17.72
C GLN A 47 -13.47 -8.20 17.59
N GLU A 48 -14.53 -7.85 18.29
CA GLU A 48 -15.80 -8.58 18.27
C GLU A 48 -16.54 -8.44 16.93
N GLN A 49 -16.28 -7.36 16.19
CA GLN A 49 -16.83 -7.11 14.86
C GLN A 49 -15.97 -7.75 13.75
N THR A 50 -14.85 -8.36 14.10
CA THR A 50 -13.89 -8.92 13.15
C THR A 50 -14.03 -10.44 13.08
N ASP A 51 -14.41 -10.98 11.93
CA ASP A 51 -14.41 -12.41 11.65
C ASP A 51 -12.98 -12.86 11.31
N VAL A 52 -12.20 -13.17 12.34
CA VAL A 52 -10.78 -13.54 12.22
C VAL A 52 -10.60 -14.80 11.39
N ASP A 53 -11.49 -15.78 11.49
CA ASP A 53 -11.39 -17.04 10.77
C ASP A 53 -11.57 -16.84 9.25
N SER A 54 -12.49 -15.98 8.84
CA SER A 54 -12.67 -15.63 7.43
C SER A 54 -11.46 -14.86 6.87
N PHE A 55 -10.78 -14.03 7.66
CA PHE A 55 -9.57 -13.32 7.24
C PHE A 55 -8.41 -14.26 6.87
N ARG A 56 -8.33 -15.45 7.48
CA ARG A 56 -7.31 -16.46 7.12
C ARG A 56 -7.35 -16.87 5.65
N TYR A 57 -8.54 -16.91 5.06
CA TYR A 57 -8.72 -17.27 3.65
C TYR A 57 -8.37 -16.12 2.70
N MET A 58 -8.40 -14.89 3.20
CA MET A 58 -8.06 -13.68 2.46
C MET A 58 -6.59 -13.27 2.63
N GLU A 59 -5.80 -14.01 3.42
CA GLU A 59 -4.38 -13.74 3.58
C GLU A 59 -3.66 -13.82 2.22
N PRO A 60 -2.95 -12.77 1.80
CA PRO A 60 -2.31 -12.73 0.49
C PRO A 60 -1.18 -13.76 0.40
N ARG A 61 -1.26 -14.61 -0.62
CA ARG A 61 -0.22 -15.62 -0.94
C ARG A 61 0.89 -15.05 -1.80
N ALA A 62 0.59 -13.99 -2.51
CA ALA A 62 1.52 -13.26 -3.35
C ALA A 62 1.06 -11.83 -3.53
N ASP A 63 2.01 -10.92 -3.74
CA ASP A 63 1.73 -9.51 -4.02
C ASP A 63 2.81 -8.97 -4.97
N GLY A 64 2.40 -8.61 -6.17
CA GLY A 64 3.30 -8.09 -7.20
C GLY A 64 3.91 -6.75 -6.82
N PHE A 65 3.21 -5.91 -6.06
CA PHE A 65 3.74 -4.62 -5.62
C PHE A 65 4.91 -4.76 -4.65
N ARG A 66 4.72 -5.57 -3.60
CA ARG A 66 5.67 -5.71 -2.51
C ARG A 66 6.73 -6.77 -2.77
N ASN A 67 6.72 -7.34 -3.98
CA ASN A 67 7.63 -8.41 -4.35
C ASN A 67 7.57 -9.59 -3.37
N TYR A 68 6.35 -9.95 -2.96
CA TYR A 68 6.08 -11.02 -2.04
C TYR A 68 5.46 -12.22 -2.74
N LYS A 69 6.02 -13.40 -2.57
CA LYS A 69 5.48 -14.64 -3.09
C LYS A 69 5.79 -15.79 -2.16
N MET A 70 4.76 -16.54 -1.74
CA MET A 70 4.96 -17.75 -0.95
C MET A 70 5.71 -18.83 -1.77
N PRO A 71 6.57 -19.67 -1.14
CA PRO A 71 7.44 -20.61 -1.85
C PRO A 71 6.73 -21.59 -2.79
N ARG A 72 5.46 -21.88 -2.56
CA ARG A 72 4.64 -22.81 -3.37
C ARG A 72 3.73 -22.14 -4.38
N PHE A 73 3.84 -20.83 -4.53
CA PHE A 73 2.98 -20.07 -5.42
C PHE A 73 3.66 -19.89 -6.79
N ASN A 74 3.14 -20.54 -7.82
CA ASN A 74 3.80 -20.66 -9.13
C ASN A 74 3.38 -19.61 -10.18
N VAL A 75 2.58 -18.63 -9.80
CA VAL A 75 2.19 -17.53 -10.71
C VAL A 75 3.39 -16.61 -10.94
N LEU A 76 3.58 -16.17 -12.17
CA LEU A 76 4.64 -15.23 -12.53
C LEU A 76 4.35 -13.84 -11.94
N ALA A 77 5.41 -13.10 -11.61
CA ALA A 77 5.29 -11.75 -11.05
C ALA A 77 4.58 -10.80 -12.01
N GLU A 78 4.85 -10.95 -13.31
CA GLU A 78 4.25 -10.18 -14.39
C GLU A 78 2.73 -10.39 -14.47
N GLU A 79 2.27 -11.62 -14.33
CA GLU A 79 0.83 -11.94 -14.31
C GLU A 79 0.13 -11.32 -13.11
N MET A 80 0.76 -11.38 -11.94
CA MET A 80 0.24 -10.73 -10.73
C MET A 80 0.17 -9.21 -10.86
N LEU A 81 1.13 -8.59 -11.56
CA LEU A 81 1.13 -7.14 -11.81
C LEU A 81 0.04 -6.75 -12.80
N ILE A 82 -0.20 -7.54 -13.85
CA ILE A 82 -1.29 -7.31 -14.80
C ILE A 82 -2.65 -7.38 -14.10
N ASP A 83 -2.87 -8.42 -13.31
CA ASP A 83 -4.11 -8.58 -12.52
C ASP A 83 -4.31 -7.41 -11.56
N LYS A 84 -3.26 -7.00 -10.87
CA LYS A 84 -3.31 -5.85 -9.96
C LYS A 84 -3.57 -4.53 -10.70
N ALA A 85 -3.00 -4.33 -11.87
CA ALA A 85 -3.26 -3.16 -12.71
C ALA A 85 -4.74 -3.09 -13.09
N GLN A 86 -5.34 -4.20 -13.50
CA GLN A 86 -6.77 -4.26 -13.79
C GLN A 86 -7.64 -3.94 -12.57
N GLN A 87 -7.32 -4.50 -11.40
CA GLN A 87 -8.04 -4.22 -10.15
C GLN A 87 -7.99 -2.72 -9.77
N LEU A 88 -6.88 -2.06 -10.08
CA LEU A 88 -6.66 -0.64 -9.79
C LEU A 88 -7.09 0.28 -10.96
N THR A 89 -7.58 -0.28 -12.05
CA THR A 89 -7.93 0.48 -13.28
C THR A 89 -6.76 1.29 -13.85
N LEU A 90 -5.54 0.73 -13.74
CA LEU A 90 -4.31 1.35 -14.25
C LEU A 90 -3.92 0.80 -15.61
N THR A 91 -3.36 1.66 -16.44
CA THR A 91 -2.65 1.27 -17.66
C THR A 91 -1.27 0.69 -17.32
N VAL A 92 -0.63 0.02 -18.27
CA VAL A 92 0.71 -0.55 -18.07
C VAL A 92 1.76 0.52 -17.70
N PRO A 93 1.82 1.69 -18.36
CA PRO A 93 2.74 2.77 -17.95
C PRO A 93 2.49 3.27 -16.54
N GLU A 94 1.22 3.46 -16.15
CA GLU A 94 0.85 3.90 -14.80
C GLU A 94 1.23 2.85 -13.75
N MET A 95 1.02 1.56 -14.05
CA MET A 95 1.44 0.47 -13.16
C MET A 95 2.96 0.41 -13.01
N THR A 96 3.70 0.65 -14.10
CA THR A 96 5.17 0.71 -14.07
C THR A 96 5.66 1.86 -13.19
N ALA A 97 5.06 3.04 -13.34
CA ALA A 97 5.39 4.20 -12.51
C ALA A 97 5.06 3.95 -11.02
N LEU A 98 3.92 3.31 -10.75
CA LEU A 98 3.52 2.97 -9.38
C LEU A 98 4.49 1.99 -8.72
N VAL A 99 4.88 0.91 -9.41
CA VAL A 99 5.85 -0.08 -8.91
C VAL A 99 7.21 0.59 -8.66
N GLY A 100 7.69 1.45 -9.56
CA GLY A 100 8.91 2.23 -9.37
C GLY A 100 8.85 3.14 -8.14
N GLY A 101 7.74 3.84 -7.96
CA GLY A 101 7.51 4.68 -6.79
C GLY A 101 7.49 3.90 -5.48
N MET A 102 6.88 2.72 -5.47
CA MET A 102 6.91 1.83 -4.29
C MET A 102 8.33 1.39 -3.92
N ARG A 103 9.20 1.15 -4.91
CA ARG A 103 10.62 0.84 -4.69
C ARG A 103 11.38 2.01 -4.07
N VAL A 104 11.14 3.22 -4.59
CA VAL A 104 11.75 4.44 -4.04
C VAL A 104 11.34 4.66 -2.58
N LEU A 105 10.11 4.32 -2.22
CA LEU A 105 9.61 4.39 -0.84
C LEU A 105 10.05 3.21 0.05
N ASP A 106 10.94 2.33 -0.45
CA ASP A 106 11.40 1.11 0.26
C ASP A 106 10.25 0.16 0.67
N ALA A 107 9.17 0.15 -0.10
CA ALA A 107 8.01 -0.69 0.15
C ALA A 107 8.23 -2.13 -0.33
N ASN A 108 9.31 -2.76 0.10
CA ASN A 108 9.70 -4.12 -0.24
C ASN A 108 9.46 -5.09 0.92
N THR A 109 9.11 -6.33 0.58
CA THR A 109 8.97 -7.41 1.56
C THR A 109 10.34 -7.84 2.10
N GLY A 110 10.42 -8.10 3.41
CA GLY A 110 11.59 -8.71 4.05
C GLY A 110 12.86 -7.85 4.04
N GLY A 111 12.75 -6.53 3.91
CA GLY A 111 13.89 -5.62 3.89
C GLY A 111 14.78 -5.76 2.64
N SER A 112 14.26 -6.35 1.57
CA SER A 112 14.94 -6.44 0.28
C SER A 112 15.29 -5.06 -0.25
N LYS A 113 16.54 -4.88 -0.70
CA LYS A 113 17.02 -3.65 -1.34
C LYS A 113 17.01 -3.72 -2.87
N HIS A 114 16.44 -4.77 -3.46
CA HIS A 114 16.36 -4.90 -4.91
C HIS A 114 15.44 -3.81 -5.50
N GLY A 115 15.98 -2.99 -6.39
CA GLY A 115 15.28 -1.88 -7.03
C GLY A 115 15.00 -0.67 -6.13
N VAL A 116 15.63 -0.59 -4.98
CA VAL A 116 15.66 0.61 -4.13
C VAL A 116 16.83 1.49 -4.58
N PHE A 117 16.58 2.77 -4.77
CA PHE A 117 17.57 3.77 -5.21
C PHE A 117 17.99 4.67 -4.07
#